data_f87775aab59584a02de51d23535c9b63
#
_entry.id   f87775aab59584a02de51d23535c9b63
#
_cell.length_a   1.000
_cell.length_b   1.000
_cell.length_c   1.000
_cell.angle_alpha   90.00
_cell.angle_beta   90.00
_cell.angle_gamma   90.00
#
_symmetry.space_group_name_H-M   'P 1'
#
loop_
_entity.id
_entity.type
_entity.pdbx_description
1 polymer ?
#
loop_
_entity_poly.entity_id
_entity_poly.type
_entity_poly.pdbx_seq_one_letter_code
_entity_poly.pdbx_strand_id
1 'polypeptide(L)'
;MSKSLLERRLTEVGDRLKALREELAVVDEQLAALVETADDARLRALVSETPLAGREHTEARRHADAMARHRADLAGDVERLERSQDELLDRLVAEVRS
;
A
#
# COMPACT_ATOMS: atom_id res chain seq x y z
N MET A 1 11.36 27.15 11.33
CA MET A 1 11.89 26.57 10.07
C MET A 1 11.75 27.59 8.96
N SER A 2 12.75 27.76 8.11
CA SER A 2 12.69 28.75 7.02
C SER A 2 11.72 28.33 5.93
N LYS A 3 11.17 29.32 5.21
CA LYS A 3 10.30 29.09 4.05
C LYS A 3 10.95 28.18 3.01
N SER A 4 12.23 28.45 2.70
CA SER A 4 12.99 27.67 1.72
C SER A 4 13.13 26.20 2.14
N LEU A 5 13.39 25.93 3.42
CA LEU A 5 13.49 24.57 3.94
C LEU A 5 12.13 23.87 3.91
N LEU A 6 11.04 24.57 4.25
CA LEU A 6 9.67 24.04 4.19
C LEU A 6 9.30 23.65 2.76
N GLU A 7 9.61 24.52 1.78
CA GLU A 7 9.35 24.23 0.37
C GLU A 7 10.12 22.99 -0.11
N ARG A 8 11.38 22.86 0.29
CA ARG A 8 12.21 21.71 -0.05
C ARG A 8 11.64 20.42 0.52
N ARG A 9 11.25 20.43 1.79
CA ARG A 9 10.64 19.27 2.45
C ARG A 9 9.31 18.88 1.83
N LEU A 10 8.50 19.88 1.46
CA LEU A 10 7.24 19.63 0.76
C LEU A 10 7.47 18.96 -0.59
N THR A 11 8.49 19.36 -1.34
CA THR A 11 8.86 18.73 -2.60
C THR A 11 9.28 17.27 -2.37
N GLU A 12 10.11 17.00 -1.38
CA GLU A 12 10.56 15.64 -1.03
C GLU A 12 9.39 14.74 -0.64
N VAL A 13 8.50 15.24 0.22
CA VAL A 13 7.30 14.49 0.64
C VAL A 13 6.37 14.24 -0.54
N GLY A 14 6.17 15.23 -1.39
CA GLY A 14 5.33 15.10 -2.59
C GLY A 14 5.87 14.04 -3.55
N ASP A 15 7.17 14.03 -3.78
CA ASP A 15 7.82 13.04 -4.65
C ASP A 15 7.70 11.63 -4.05
N ARG A 16 7.90 11.50 -2.74
CA ARG A 16 7.77 10.23 -2.05
C ARG A 16 6.34 9.72 -2.08
N LEU A 17 5.35 10.60 -1.87
CA LEU A 17 3.93 10.26 -1.96
C LEU A 17 3.57 9.74 -3.35
N LYS A 18 4.04 10.42 -4.39
CA LYS A 18 3.79 9.99 -5.76
C LYS A 18 4.33 8.58 -6.00
N ALA A 19 5.57 8.32 -5.60
CA ALA A 19 6.20 7.01 -5.76
C ALA A 19 5.45 5.91 -4.99
N LEU A 20 5.05 6.18 -3.75
CA LEU A 20 4.31 5.21 -2.93
C LEU A 20 2.91 4.94 -3.47
N ARG A 21 2.22 5.95 -3.98
CA ARG A 21 0.90 5.77 -4.60
C ARG A 21 0.97 4.93 -5.87
N GLU A 22 2.02 5.11 -6.67
CA GLU A 22 2.26 4.27 -7.85
C GLU A 22 2.53 2.82 -7.45
N GLU A 23 3.35 2.63 -6.42
CA GLU A 23 3.64 1.29 -5.87
C GLU A 23 2.37 0.64 -5.30
N LEU A 24 1.57 1.40 -4.56
CA LEU A 24 0.31 0.92 -3.99
C LEU A 24 -0.66 0.46 -5.10
N ALA A 25 -0.75 1.19 -6.20
CA ALA A 25 -1.59 0.82 -7.33
C ALA A 25 -1.17 -0.53 -7.94
N VAL A 26 0.15 -0.75 -8.08
CA VAL A 26 0.69 -2.03 -8.57
C VAL A 26 0.38 -3.16 -7.59
N VAL A 27 0.58 -2.92 -6.29
CA VAL A 27 0.29 -3.90 -5.24
C VAL A 27 -1.20 -4.25 -5.21
N ASP A 28 -2.10 -3.27 -5.41
CA ASP A 28 -3.54 -3.51 -5.49
C ASP A 28 -3.88 -4.47 -6.63
N GLU A 29 -3.26 -4.31 -7.79
CA GLU A 29 -3.46 -5.22 -8.93
C GLU A 29 -2.93 -6.62 -8.63
N GLN A 30 -1.76 -6.72 -8.02
CA GLN A 30 -1.17 -7.99 -7.62
C GLN A 30 -2.01 -8.71 -6.58
N LEU A 31 -2.53 -7.98 -5.59
CA LEU A 31 -3.40 -8.53 -4.56
C LEU A 31 -4.69 -9.09 -5.16
N ALA A 32 -5.32 -8.33 -6.06
CA ALA A 32 -6.55 -8.78 -6.74
C ALA A 32 -6.32 -10.10 -7.48
N ALA A 33 -5.20 -10.24 -8.18
CA ALA A 33 -4.85 -11.46 -8.90
C ALA A 33 -4.60 -12.63 -7.94
N LEU A 34 -3.92 -12.39 -6.82
CA LEU A 34 -3.64 -13.43 -5.81
C LEU A 34 -4.90 -13.88 -5.08
N VAL A 35 -5.83 -12.97 -4.80
CA VAL A 35 -7.13 -13.31 -4.21
C VAL A 35 -7.94 -14.19 -5.17
N GLU A 36 -7.97 -13.83 -6.44
CA GLU A 36 -8.66 -14.65 -7.46
C GLU A 36 -8.06 -16.04 -7.55
N THR A 37 -6.74 -16.16 -7.56
CA THR A 37 -6.04 -17.44 -7.55
C THR A 37 -6.39 -18.27 -6.31
N ALA A 38 -6.45 -17.63 -5.14
CA ALA A 38 -6.81 -18.30 -3.89
C ALA A 38 -8.27 -18.79 -3.91
N ASP A 39 -9.19 -17.99 -4.45
CA ASP A 39 -10.60 -18.34 -4.58
C ASP A 39 -10.78 -19.54 -5.54
N ASP A 40 -10.08 -19.55 -6.66
CA ASP A 40 -10.09 -20.66 -7.60
C ASP A 40 -9.53 -21.94 -6.96
N ALA A 41 -8.43 -21.83 -6.23
CA ALA A 41 -7.84 -22.97 -5.52
C ALA A 41 -8.78 -23.52 -4.44
N ARG A 42 -9.51 -22.65 -3.76
CA ARG A 42 -10.52 -23.04 -2.77
C ARG A 42 -11.63 -23.87 -3.41
N LEU A 43 -12.13 -23.42 -4.55
CA LEU A 43 -13.18 -24.15 -5.29
C LEU A 43 -12.68 -25.53 -5.73
N ARG A 44 -11.46 -25.62 -6.27
CA ARG A 44 -10.85 -26.90 -6.64
C ARG A 44 -10.71 -27.84 -5.44
N ALA A 45 -10.29 -27.32 -4.29
CA ALA A 45 -10.16 -28.11 -3.07
C ALA A 45 -11.51 -28.66 -2.59
N LEU A 46 -12.57 -27.87 -2.68
CA LEU A 46 -13.92 -28.30 -2.31
C LEU A 46 -14.47 -29.41 -3.24
N VAL A 47 -14.15 -29.29 -4.52
CA VAL A 47 -14.64 -30.27 -5.52
C VAL A 47 -13.80 -31.54 -5.51
N SER A 48 -12.49 -31.44 -5.50
CA SER A 48 -11.55 -32.54 -5.62
C SER A 48 -11.36 -33.35 -4.34
N GLU A 49 -11.44 -32.67 -3.20
CA GLU A 49 -11.22 -33.26 -1.86
C GLU A 49 -9.90 -34.02 -1.74
N THR A 50 -8.87 -33.65 -2.52
CA THR A 50 -7.54 -34.25 -2.47
C THR A 50 -6.60 -33.47 -1.54
N PRO A 51 -5.62 -34.17 -0.92
CA PRO A 51 -4.60 -33.45 -0.12
C PRO A 51 -3.81 -32.43 -0.93
N LEU A 52 -3.51 -32.70 -2.20
CA LEU A 52 -2.82 -31.77 -3.08
C LEU A 52 -3.61 -30.49 -3.29
N ALA A 53 -4.90 -30.60 -3.62
CA ALA A 53 -5.76 -29.43 -3.82
C ALA A 53 -5.89 -28.60 -2.54
N GLY A 54 -5.95 -29.25 -1.38
CA GLY A 54 -5.94 -28.58 -0.08
C GLY A 54 -4.66 -27.81 0.18
N ARG A 55 -3.50 -28.39 -0.15
CA ARG A 55 -2.21 -27.70 -0.02
C ARG A 55 -2.08 -26.50 -0.96
N GLU A 56 -2.54 -26.66 -2.20
CA GLU A 56 -2.55 -25.56 -3.19
C GLU A 56 -3.40 -24.39 -2.71
N HIS A 57 -4.56 -24.67 -2.13
CA HIS A 57 -5.40 -23.62 -1.54
C HIS A 57 -4.71 -22.93 -0.36
N THR A 58 -4.12 -23.69 0.55
CA THR A 58 -3.42 -23.13 1.72
C THR A 58 -2.28 -22.22 1.29
N GLU A 59 -1.50 -22.63 0.29
CA GLU A 59 -0.37 -21.87 -0.22
C GLU A 59 -0.83 -20.59 -0.94
N ALA A 60 -1.85 -20.70 -1.79
CA ALA A 60 -2.41 -19.54 -2.49
C ALA A 60 -2.96 -18.51 -1.49
N ARG A 61 -3.62 -18.99 -0.43
CA ARG A 61 -4.12 -18.14 0.65
C ARG A 61 -3.00 -17.40 1.39
N ARG A 62 -1.89 -18.10 1.66
CA ARG A 62 -0.72 -17.47 2.31
C ARG A 62 -0.13 -16.35 1.46
N HIS A 63 -0.05 -16.56 0.14
CA HIS A 63 0.44 -15.53 -0.79
C HIS A 63 -0.45 -14.29 -0.79
N ALA A 64 -1.77 -14.50 -0.87
CA ALA A 64 -2.73 -13.40 -0.83
C ALA A 64 -2.67 -12.64 0.51
N ASP A 65 -2.59 -13.36 1.63
CA ASP A 65 -2.50 -12.75 2.96
C ASP A 65 -1.22 -11.94 3.14
N ALA A 66 -0.08 -12.45 2.65
CA ALA A 66 1.20 -11.73 2.71
C ALA A 66 1.14 -10.44 1.87
N MET A 67 0.54 -10.49 0.69
CA MET A 67 0.37 -9.31 -0.15
C MET A 67 -0.59 -8.30 0.48
N ALA A 68 -1.66 -8.77 1.13
CA ALA A 68 -2.59 -7.91 1.85
C ALA A 68 -1.90 -7.15 2.99
N ARG A 69 -0.99 -7.80 3.73
CA ARG A 69 -0.20 -7.14 4.76
C ARG A 69 0.76 -6.10 4.18
N HIS A 70 1.41 -6.43 3.08
CA HIS A 70 2.29 -5.49 2.37
C HIS A 70 1.51 -4.27 1.89
N ARG A 71 0.32 -4.48 1.32
CA ARG A 71 -0.55 -3.38 0.92
C ARG A 71 -0.92 -2.49 2.10
N ALA A 72 -1.28 -3.08 3.22
CA ALA A 72 -1.63 -2.32 4.44
C ALA A 72 -0.46 -1.47 4.93
N ASP A 73 0.77 -1.99 4.88
CA ASP A 73 1.97 -1.25 5.26
C ASP A 73 2.20 -0.05 4.33
N LEU A 74 2.06 -0.24 3.02
CA LEU A 74 2.18 0.85 2.05
C LEU A 74 1.12 1.92 2.25
N ALA A 75 -0.13 1.51 2.46
CA ALA A 75 -1.24 2.43 2.72
C ALA A 75 -0.98 3.25 4.00
N GLY A 76 -0.44 2.61 5.03
CA GLY A 76 -0.04 3.30 6.26
C GLY A 76 1.06 4.33 6.03
N ASP A 77 2.05 4.01 5.20
CA ASP A 77 3.12 4.94 4.83
C ASP A 77 2.57 6.16 4.08
N VAL A 78 1.65 5.93 3.14
CA VAL A 78 0.96 7.01 2.42
C VAL A 78 0.23 7.94 3.38
N GLU A 79 -0.54 7.38 4.30
CA GLU A 79 -1.28 8.16 5.30
C GLU A 79 -0.36 9.01 6.19
N ARG A 80 0.77 8.45 6.63
CA ARG A 80 1.75 9.18 7.43
C ARG A 80 2.35 10.34 6.66
N LEU A 81 2.70 10.14 5.38
CA LEU A 81 3.25 11.20 4.54
C LEU A 81 2.21 12.27 4.21
N GLU A 82 0.94 11.91 4.04
CA GLU A 82 -0.14 12.87 3.85
C GLU A 82 -0.29 13.77 5.07
N ARG A 83 -0.23 13.22 6.28
CA ARG A 83 -0.25 14.02 7.52
C ARG A 83 0.97 14.93 7.61
N SER A 84 2.14 14.42 7.26
CA SER A 84 3.38 15.21 7.24
C SER A 84 3.28 16.37 6.26
N GLN A 85 2.71 16.13 5.09
CA GLN A 85 2.46 17.14 4.08
C GLN A 85 1.53 18.24 4.60
N ASP A 86 0.45 17.86 5.25
CA ASP A 86 -0.51 18.79 5.83
C ASP A 86 0.15 19.69 6.89
N GLU A 87 0.96 19.09 7.77
CA GLU A 87 1.70 19.84 8.79
C GLU A 87 2.70 20.83 8.18
N LEU A 88 3.40 20.43 7.13
CA LEU A 88 4.35 21.30 6.43
C LEU A 88 3.64 22.43 5.70
N LEU A 89 2.48 22.16 5.10
CA LEU A 89 1.66 23.19 4.46
C LEU A 89 1.17 24.21 5.49
N ASP A 90 0.71 23.77 6.65
CA ASP A 90 0.27 24.65 7.73
C ASP A 90 1.41 25.56 8.21
N ARG A 91 2.61 25.01 8.37
CA ARG A 91 3.81 25.79 8.73
C ARG A 91 4.19 26.78 7.65
N LEU A 92 4.10 26.40 6.39
CA LEU A 92 4.40 27.29 5.27
C LEU A 92 3.41 28.45 5.20
N VAL A 93 2.13 28.19 5.40
CA VAL A 93 1.09 29.23 5.47
C VAL A 93 1.38 30.20 6.61
N ALA A 94 1.73 29.70 7.79
CA ALA A 94 2.09 30.51 8.94
C ALA A 94 3.33 31.38 8.66
N GLU A 95 4.37 30.82 8.02
CA GLU A 95 5.59 31.53 7.66
C GLU A 95 5.33 32.66 6.66
N VAL A 96 4.48 32.40 5.66
CA VAL A 96 4.11 33.38 4.64
C VAL A 96 3.27 34.55 5.23
N ARG A 97 2.46 34.27 6.26
CA ARG A 97 1.62 35.27 6.94
C ARG A 97 2.39 36.10 7.99
N SER A 98 3.56 35.65 8.37
CA SER A 98 4.44 36.42 9.27
C SER A 98 5.09 37.59 8.54
#